data_d450026833a003d1c52c26cb20ea1110
#
_entry.id   d450026833a003d1c52c26cb20ea1110
#
_cell.length_a   1.000
_cell.length_b   1.000
_cell.length_c   1.000
_cell.angle_alpha   90.00
_cell.angle_beta   90.00
_cell.angle_gamma   90.00
#
_symmetry.space_group_name_H-M   'P 1'
#
loop_
_entity.id
_entity.type
_entity.pdbx_description
1 polymer ?
#
loop_
_entity_poly.entity_id
_entity_poly.type
_entity_poly.pdbx_seq_one_letter_code
_entity_poly.pdbx_strand_id
1 'polypeptide(L)'
;YEGFPPPLFSSTISRIIPILIAVITIFVFIEGTGYEVKEMSPRSQVNTVNTQTDWPSYGNTVKGTRYSPLDQINVTNASDLELAWTYRTSAGGAFKATPLMVGNLLYVCTGGNRVVAVDAENGALVWQFDPLIDPEHLAQSRYFTTGCRGVSYYAAPEGYEGECPERILTNTTDARLIAI
;
A
#
# COMPACT_ATOMS: atom_id res chain seq x y z
N TYR A 1 40.85 31.28 -51.32
CA TYR A 1 40.37 30.09 -50.56
C TYR A 1 41.25 29.96 -49.35
N GLU A 2 40.79 30.50 -48.19
CA GLU A 2 41.45 30.32 -46.91
C GLU A 2 40.96 28.99 -46.30
N GLY A 3 41.92 28.05 -46.14
CA GLY A 3 41.65 26.75 -45.59
C GLY A 3 41.31 26.82 -44.09
N PHE A 4 40.27 26.12 -43.67
CA PHE A 4 39.89 25.91 -42.25
C PHE A 4 41.07 25.29 -41.48
N PRO A 5 41.40 25.77 -40.29
CA PRO A 5 42.41 25.15 -39.45
C PRO A 5 42.00 23.70 -39.11
N PRO A 6 42.97 22.79 -39.00
CA PRO A 6 42.68 21.39 -38.64
C PRO A 6 42.07 21.32 -37.24
N PRO A 7 41.20 20.32 -36.96
CA PRO A 7 40.58 20.18 -35.68
C PRO A 7 41.61 19.96 -34.57
N LEU A 8 41.52 20.76 -33.50
CA LEU A 8 42.45 20.81 -32.36
C LEU A 8 42.48 19.54 -31.50
N PHE A 9 41.71 18.52 -31.84
CA PHE A 9 41.68 17.28 -31.07
C PHE A 9 42.56 16.21 -31.71
N SER A 10 43.59 15.82 -30.96
CA SER A 10 44.44 14.66 -31.31
C SER A 10 43.57 13.40 -31.47
N SER A 11 43.85 12.60 -32.48
CA SER A 11 43.14 11.33 -32.77
C SER A 11 43.12 10.37 -31.57
N THR A 12 44.02 10.50 -30.64
CA THR A 12 44.14 9.74 -29.39
C THR A 12 43.06 10.12 -28.41
N ILE A 13 42.75 11.43 -28.22
CA ILE A 13 41.70 11.91 -27.32
C ILE A 13 40.33 11.49 -27.82
N SER A 14 40.09 11.52 -29.13
CA SER A 14 38.85 11.08 -29.78
C SER A 14 38.50 9.59 -29.53
N ARG A 15 39.52 8.74 -29.28
CA ARG A 15 39.30 7.32 -28.97
C ARG A 15 39.18 7.00 -27.49
N ILE A 16 39.75 7.84 -26.63
CA ILE A 16 39.72 7.63 -25.17
C ILE A 16 38.36 8.03 -24.58
N ILE A 17 37.76 9.12 -25.06
CA ILE A 17 36.47 9.62 -24.54
C ILE A 17 35.35 8.56 -24.62
N PRO A 18 35.09 7.88 -25.75
CA PRO A 18 34.02 6.87 -25.81
C PRO A 18 34.31 5.64 -24.93
N ILE A 19 35.59 5.28 -24.74
CA ILE A 19 35.96 4.18 -23.86
C ILE A 19 35.72 4.58 -22.40
N LEU A 20 36.04 5.81 -22.01
CA LEU A 20 35.81 6.31 -20.66
C LEU A 20 34.28 6.40 -20.34
N ILE A 21 33.49 6.85 -21.31
CA ILE A 21 32.03 6.88 -21.18
C ILE A 21 31.47 5.46 -21.04
N ALA A 22 31.95 4.51 -21.86
CA ALA A 22 31.48 3.12 -21.75
C ALA A 22 31.84 2.49 -20.40
N VAL A 23 33.04 2.74 -19.87
CA VAL A 23 33.47 2.24 -18.55
C VAL A 23 32.63 2.85 -17.43
N ILE A 24 32.36 4.17 -17.48
CA ILE A 24 31.51 4.85 -16.49
C ILE A 24 30.07 4.31 -16.56
N THR A 25 29.56 4.09 -17.77
CA THR A 25 28.21 3.54 -17.94
C THR A 25 28.08 2.13 -17.37
N ILE A 26 29.09 1.28 -17.62
CA ILE A 26 29.17 -0.07 -17.08
C ILE A 26 29.27 -0.03 -15.54
N PHE A 27 30.09 0.88 -14.98
CA PHE A 27 30.25 1.02 -13.53
C PHE A 27 28.94 1.48 -12.86
N VAL A 28 28.25 2.46 -13.42
CA VAL A 28 26.94 2.92 -12.95
C VAL A 28 25.88 1.80 -13.04
N PHE A 29 25.94 0.97 -14.10
CA PHE A 29 25.04 -0.18 -14.22
C PHE A 29 25.35 -1.28 -13.19
N ILE A 30 26.60 -1.51 -12.84
CA ILE A 30 26.99 -2.53 -11.85
C ILE A 30 26.66 -2.08 -10.43
N GLU A 31 26.84 -0.80 -10.09
CA GLU A 31 26.45 -0.27 -8.77
C GLU A 31 24.93 -0.02 -8.63
N GLY A 32 24.23 0.25 -9.74
CA GLY A 32 22.79 0.53 -9.74
C GLY A 32 21.90 -0.71 -9.63
N THR A 33 22.43 -1.93 -9.76
CA THR A 33 21.65 -3.18 -9.70
C THR A 33 21.66 -3.86 -8.34
N GLY A 34 22.17 -3.18 -7.31
CA GLY A 34 22.16 -3.67 -5.93
C GLY A 34 20.78 -3.65 -5.26
N TYR A 35 19.70 -4.06 -5.93
CA TYR A 35 18.50 -4.51 -5.28
C TYR A 35 18.74 -5.94 -4.81
N GLU A 36 19.27 -6.08 -3.61
CA GLU A 36 19.10 -7.33 -2.88
C GLU A 36 17.59 -7.50 -2.63
N VAL A 37 16.94 -8.24 -3.51
CA VAL A 37 15.67 -8.86 -3.15
C VAL A 37 16.02 -9.91 -2.11
N LYS A 38 16.04 -9.51 -0.83
CA LYS A 38 16.08 -10.44 0.27
C LYS A 38 14.88 -11.35 0.07
N GLU A 39 15.10 -12.58 -0.33
CA GLU A 39 14.04 -13.57 -0.41
C GLU A 39 13.29 -13.53 0.92
N MET A 40 12.05 -13.05 0.86
CA MET A 40 11.19 -13.15 2.03
C MET A 40 11.03 -14.63 2.29
N SER A 41 11.59 -15.09 3.40
CA SER A 41 11.32 -16.42 3.92
C SER A 41 9.82 -16.71 3.77
N PRO A 42 9.41 -17.93 3.38
CA PRO A 42 8.00 -18.27 3.26
C PRO A 42 7.33 -17.82 4.56
N ARG A 43 6.33 -16.93 4.42
CA ARG A 43 5.60 -16.34 5.55
C ARG A 43 5.24 -17.47 6.51
N SER A 44 5.86 -17.48 7.68
CA SER A 44 5.35 -18.28 8.78
C SER A 44 3.91 -17.86 9.00
N GLN A 45 3.03 -18.82 9.17
CA GLN A 45 1.59 -18.66 9.31
C GLN A 45 1.30 -17.59 10.35
N VAL A 46 0.58 -16.54 9.97
CA VAL A 46 0.08 -15.53 10.90
C VAL A 46 -0.97 -16.23 11.77
N ASN A 47 -0.63 -16.56 13.01
CA ASN A 47 -1.47 -17.38 13.88
C ASN A 47 -2.56 -16.59 14.62
N THR A 48 -2.62 -15.27 14.43
CA THR A 48 -3.56 -14.40 15.16
C THR A 48 -4.87 -14.13 14.42
N VAL A 49 -4.94 -14.42 13.13
CA VAL A 49 -6.13 -14.20 12.32
C VAL A 49 -7.09 -15.39 12.46
N ASN A 50 -8.30 -15.13 12.93
CA ASN A 50 -9.36 -16.14 12.95
C ASN A 50 -9.94 -16.28 11.53
N THR A 51 -9.50 -17.29 10.80
CA THR A 51 -9.94 -17.54 9.41
C THR A 51 -11.42 -17.83 9.26
N GLN A 52 -12.15 -18.04 10.35
CA GLN A 52 -13.60 -18.29 10.31
C GLN A 52 -14.41 -17.00 10.40
N THR A 53 -13.90 -15.98 11.06
CA THR A 53 -14.64 -14.72 11.29
C THR A 53 -13.98 -13.52 10.64
N ASP A 54 -12.66 -13.52 10.51
CA ASP A 54 -11.91 -12.38 10.04
C ASP A 54 -11.87 -12.28 8.50
N TRP A 55 -11.70 -11.06 8.02
CA TRP A 55 -11.46 -10.73 6.60
C TRP A 55 -10.21 -9.87 6.49
N PRO A 56 -9.00 -10.44 6.70
CA PRO A 56 -7.77 -9.69 6.92
C PRO A 56 -7.11 -9.15 5.65
N SER A 57 -7.66 -9.45 4.49
CA SER A 57 -7.14 -8.99 3.20
C SER A 57 -8.26 -8.74 2.19
N TYR A 58 -8.00 -8.00 1.12
CA TYR A 58 -8.96 -7.63 0.10
C TYR A 58 -9.79 -8.83 -0.43
N GLY A 59 -9.16 -9.96 -0.64
CA GLY A 59 -9.82 -11.18 -1.12
C GLY A 59 -10.04 -12.23 -0.03
N ASN A 60 -10.06 -11.85 1.23
CA ASN A 60 -10.09 -12.68 2.43
C ASN A 60 -8.76 -13.45 2.63
N THR A 61 -8.34 -14.24 1.68
CA THR A 61 -7.10 -15.02 1.74
C THR A 61 -6.04 -14.44 0.81
N VAL A 62 -4.77 -14.81 1.00
CA VAL A 62 -3.67 -14.44 0.08
C VAL A 62 -3.89 -14.97 -1.35
N LYS A 63 -4.73 -15.98 -1.51
CA LYS A 63 -5.15 -16.50 -2.82
C LYS A 63 -6.34 -15.75 -3.41
N GLY A 64 -6.93 -14.81 -2.67
CA GLY A 64 -8.07 -14.03 -3.12
C GLY A 64 -9.34 -14.84 -3.34
N THR A 65 -9.61 -15.82 -2.48
CA THR A 65 -10.75 -16.75 -2.64
C THR A 65 -12.10 -16.09 -2.50
N ARG A 66 -12.17 -14.96 -1.79
CA ARG A 66 -13.40 -14.17 -1.53
C ARG A 66 -14.54 -15.03 -0.95
N TYR A 67 -14.18 -16.03 -0.20
CA TYR A 67 -15.11 -16.94 0.44
C TYR A 67 -15.10 -16.71 1.95
N SER A 68 -16.28 -16.67 2.55
CA SER A 68 -16.49 -16.70 3.99
C SER A 68 -17.22 -18.00 4.35
N PRO A 69 -16.80 -18.73 5.38
CA PRO A 69 -17.52 -19.89 5.87
C PRO A 69 -18.75 -19.53 6.74
N LEU A 70 -18.99 -18.23 6.98
CA LEU A 70 -20.16 -17.77 7.74
C LEU A 70 -21.46 -18.10 7.00
N ASP A 71 -22.43 -18.62 7.70
CA ASP A 71 -23.71 -19.08 7.16
C ASP A 71 -24.94 -18.48 7.86
N GLN A 72 -24.70 -17.55 8.80
CA GLN A 72 -25.78 -16.87 9.53
C GLN A 72 -26.72 -16.11 8.60
N ILE A 73 -26.19 -15.55 7.49
CA ILE A 73 -26.99 -14.91 6.45
C ILE A 73 -27.09 -15.88 5.28
N ASN A 74 -28.31 -16.22 4.91
CA ASN A 74 -28.63 -17.17 3.85
C ASN A 74 -29.88 -16.76 3.08
N VAL A 75 -30.26 -17.52 2.08
CA VAL A 75 -31.40 -17.20 1.19
C VAL A 75 -32.76 -17.11 1.90
N THR A 76 -32.89 -17.67 3.12
CA THR A 76 -34.16 -17.65 3.86
C THR A 76 -34.32 -16.44 4.77
N ASN A 77 -33.25 -15.77 5.13
CA ASN A 77 -33.27 -14.63 6.05
C ASN A 77 -32.61 -13.35 5.50
N ALA A 78 -32.06 -13.40 4.27
CA ALA A 78 -31.43 -12.21 3.69
C ALA A 78 -32.40 -11.03 3.48
N SER A 79 -33.70 -11.30 3.30
CA SER A 79 -34.75 -10.27 3.20
C SER A 79 -35.05 -9.56 4.52
N ASP A 80 -34.67 -10.16 5.64
CA ASP A 80 -35.00 -9.69 6.98
C ASP A 80 -33.85 -8.87 7.60
N LEU A 81 -32.80 -8.59 6.81
CA LEU A 81 -31.68 -7.79 7.24
C LEU A 81 -32.08 -6.35 7.51
N GLU A 82 -31.70 -5.85 8.68
CA GLU A 82 -31.90 -4.47 9.10
C GLU A 82 -30.57 -3.73 9.23
N LEU A 83 -30.60 -2.40 9.10
CA LEU A 83 -29.44 -1.56 9.31
C LEU A 83 -29.07 -1.53 10.79
N ALA A 84 -27.94 -2.15 11.17
CA ALA A 84 -27.49 -2.20 12.55
C ALA A 84 -26.91 -0.83 12.99
N TRP A 85 -26.03 -0.25 12.19
CA TRP A 85 -25.40 1.04 12.49
C TRP A 85 -24.87 1.72 11.22
N THR A 86 -24.48 2.98 11.34
CA THR A 86 -23.85 3.76 10.28
C THR A 86 -22.70 4.57 10.84
N TYR A 87 -21.51 4.43 10.26
CA TYR A 87 -20.39 5.31 10.52
C TYR A 87 -20.21 6.32 9.38
N ARG A 88 -20.16 7.62 9.70
CA ARG A 88 -19.93 8.70 8.72
C ARG A 88 -18.49 9.15 8.78
N THR A 89 -17.72 8.94 7.73
CA THR A 89 -16.29 9.26 7.68
C THR A 89 -15.97 10.74 7.65
N SER A 90 -16.96 11.59 7.38
CA SER A 90 -16.81 13.04 7.16
C SER A 90 -15.79 13.41 6.07
N ALA A 91 -15.31 12.43 5.31
CA ALA A 91 -14.38 12.63 4.21
C ALA A 91 -15.17 12.81 2.90
N GLY A 92 -14.86 13.88 2.17
CA GLY A 92 -15.39 14.09 0.83
C GLY A 92 -14.75 13.16 -0.21
N GLY A 93 -15.39 13.05 -1.38
CA GLY A 93 -14.84 12.32 -2.52
C GLY A 93 -15.42 10.92 -2.71
N ALA A 94 -14.88 10.19 -3.70
CA ALA A 94 -15.33 8.85 -4.02
C ALA A 94 -14.84 7.83 -2.99
N PHE A 95 -15.76 7.09 -2.42
CA PHE A 95 -15.47 5.97 -1.54
C PHE A 95 -15.29 4.69 -2.38
N LYS A 96 -14.07 4.11 -2.36
CA LYS A 96 -13.70 2.93 -3.17
C LYS A 96 -13.00 1.85 -2.35
N ALA A 97 -12.90 2.04 -1.04
CA ALA A 97 -12.18 1.14 -0.18
C ALA A 97 -12.99 -0.13 0.11
N THR A 98 -12.29 -1.24 0.17
CA THR A 98 -12.81 -2.47 0.74
C THR A 98 -12.41 -2.52 2.21
N PRO A 99 -13.37 -2.62 3.15
CA PRO A 99 -13.05 -2.80 4.56
C PRO A 99 -12.29 -4.12 4.80
N LEU A 100 -11.41 -4.11 5.79
CA LEU A 100 -10.86 -5.33 6.38
C LEU A 100 -11.49 -5.52 7.76
N MET A 101 -11.68 -6.76 8.15
CA MET A 101 -12.15 -7.12 9.50
C MET A 101 -11.13 -8.04 10.15
N VAL A 102 -10.62 -7.63 11.32
CA VAL A 102 -9.74 -8.45 12.15
C VAL A 102 -10.15 -8.30 13.60
N GLY A 103 -10.43 -9.42 14.26
CA GLY A 103 -11.04 -9.41 15.58
C GLY A 103 -12.40 -8.71 15.54
N ASN A 104 -12.58 -7.70 16.38
CA ASN A 104 -13.81 -6.89 16.40
C ASN A 104 -13.65 -5.50 15.75
N LEU A 105 -12.64 -5.31 14.88
CA LEU A 105 -12.37 -4.01 14.27
C LEU A 105 -12.52 -4.07 12.74
N LEU A 106 -13.23 -3.09 12.21
CA LEU A 106 -13.28 -2.80 10.78
C LEU A 106 -12.30 -1.67 10.46
N TYR A 107 -11.33 -1.97 9.60
CA TYR A 107 -10.35 -1.01 9.11
C TYR A 107 -10.76 -0.50 7.74
N VAL A 108 -10.90 0.80 7.62
CA VAL A 108 -11.39 1.44 6.41
C VAL A 108 -10.50 2.62 6.03
N CYS A 109 -10.11 2.67 4.79
CA CYS A 109 -9.43 3.83 4.21
C CYS A 109 -10.47 4.74 3.52
N THR A 110 -10.39 6.03 3.80
CA THR A 110 -11.37 7.02 3.35
C THR A 110 -10.76 8.06 2.41
N GLY A 111 -11.51 9.06 2.01
CA GLY A 111 -11.00 10.18 1.23
C GLY A 111 -9.85 10.90 1.94
N GLY A 112 -8.85 11.37 1.18
CA GLY A 112 -7.62 11.96 1.72
C GLY A 112 -6.67 10.94 2.34
N ASN A 113 -6.83 9.67 2.02
CA ASN A 113 -6.05 8.54 2.56
C ASN A 113 -6.10 8.42 4.10
N ARG A 114 -7.14 8.94 4.74
CA ARG A 114 -7.36 8.72 6.17
C ARG A 114 -7.71 7.27 6.42
N VAL A 115 -7.21 6.72 7.50
CA VAL A 115 -7.53 5.37 7.95
C VAL A 115 -8.33 5.46 9.24
N VAL A 116 -9.42 4.72 9.31
CA VAL A 116 -10.25 4.62 10.52
C VAL A 116 -10.37 3.16 10.93
N ALA A 117 -10.36 2.92 12.23
CA ALA A 117 -10.79 1.68 12.82
C ALA A 117 -12.10 1.92 13.60
N VAL A 118 -13.12 1.16 13.27
CA VAL A 118 -14.40 1.22 13.95
C VAL A 118 -14.73 -0.15 14.54
N ASP A 119 -15.43 -0.13 15.66
CA ASP A 119 -15.96 -1.33 16.28
C ASP A 119 -16.99 -1.97 15.35
N ALA A 120 -16.80 -3.25 15.03
CA ALA A 120 -17.65 -3.96 14.07
C ALA A 120 -19.06 -4.21 14.59
N GLU A 121 -19.27 -4.25 15.91
CA GLU A 121 -20.53 -4.55 16.53
C GLU A 121 -21.48 -3.33 16.57
N ASN A 122 -20.93 -2.13 16.82
CA ASN A 122 -21.74 -0.93 17.06
C ASN A 122 -21.36 0.29 16.21
N GLY A 123 -20.29 0.20 15.38
CA GLY A 123 -19.83 1.28 14.51
C GLY A 123 -19.14 2.44 15.23
N ALA A 124 -18.79 2.29 16.51
CA ALA A 124 -18.09 3.33 17.24
C ALA A 124 -16.65 3.51 16.71
N LEU A 125 -16.23 4.78 16.60
CA LEU A 125 -14.83 5.08 16.23
C LEU A 125 -13.90 4.65 17.36
N VAL A 126 -12.94 3.77 17.04
CA VAL A 126 -11.90 3.34 17.97
C VAL A 126 -10.67 4.22 17.82
N TRP A 127 -10.18 4.40 16.58
CA TRP A 127 -9.13 5.34 16.27
C TRP A 127 -9.21 5.82 14.81
N GLN A 128 -8.53 6.93 14.56
CA GLN A 128 -8.37 7.51 13.23
C GLN A 128 -6.94 7.97 13.04
N PHE A 129 -6.41 7.75 11.85
CA PHE A 129 -5.13 8.28 11.40
C PHE A 129 -5.34 9.17 10.19
N ASP A 130 -4.79 10.41 10.24
CA ASP A 130 -4.75 11.35 9.11
C ASP A 130 -3.30 11.48 8.66
N PRO A 131 -2.95 11.11 7.42
CA PRO A 131 -1.60 11.23 6.89
C PRO A 131 -1.18 12.67 6.62
N LEU A 132 -2.07 13.64 6.78
CA LEU A 132 -1.80 15.08 6.54
C LEU A 132 -1.18 15.31 5.16
N ILE A 133 -1.87 14.87 4.12
CA ILE A 133 -1.42 15.10 2.75
C ILE A 133 -1.56 16.57 2.41
N ASP A 134 -0.51 17.14 1.82
CA ASP A 134 -0.51 18.53 1.37
C ASP A 134 -1.69 18.78 0.40
N PRO A 135 -2.58 19.74 0.70
CA PRO A 135 -3.67 20.12 -0.17
C PRO A 135 -3.23 20.56 -1.57
N GLU A 136 -2.06 21.17 -1.70
CA GLU A 136 -1.51 21.58 -2.99
C GLU A 136 -1.13 20.36 -3.83
N HIS A 137 -0.53 19.35 -3.20
CA HIS A 137 -0.23 18.07 -3.86
C HIS A 137 -1.52 17.37 -4.35
N LEU A 138 -2.58 17.40 -3.54
CA LEU A 138 -3.88 16.85 -3.93
C LEU A 138 -4.49 17.62 -5.11
N ALA A 139 -4.38 18.94 -5.11
CA ALA A 139 -4.91 19.79 -6.19
C ALA A 139 -4.17 19.59 -7.52
N GLN A 140 -2.86 19.35 -7.48
CA GLN A 140 -2.03 19.09 -8.66
C GLN A 140 -2.13 17.66 -9.17
N SER A 141 -2.64 16.75 -8.35
CA SER A 141 -2.82 15.35 -8.73
C SER A 141 -3.84 15.26 -9.87
N ARG A 142 -3.40 14.77 -11.03
CA ARG A 142 -4.28 14.48 -12.18
C ARG A 142 -5.22 13.30 -11.95
N TYR A 143 -5.10 12.64 -10.82
CA TYR A 143 -5.97 11.55 -10.44
C TYR A 143 -7.26 12.14 -9.88
N PHE A 144 -8.34 12.00 -10.62
CA PHE A 144 -9.69 12.50 -10.32
C PHE A 144 -10.29 11.96 -9.02
N THR A 145 -9.57 11.13 -8.28
CA THR A 145 -10.06 10.58 -7.02
C THR A 145 -8.93 10.51 -6.00
N THR A 146 -9.05 11.30 -4.96
CA THR A 146 -8.28 11.16 -3.72
C THR A 146 -8.71 9.91 -2.92
N GLY A 147 -9.41 8.99 -3.59
CA GLY A 147 -9.97 7.80 -2.97
C GLY A 147 -8.91 6.73 -2.74
N CYS A 148 -8.71 6.39 -1.49
CA CYS A 148 -8.01 5.19 -1.10
C CYS A 148 -8.81 3.94 -1.50
N ARG A 149 -8.12 2.86 -1.91
CA ARG A 149 -8.76 1.60 -2.28
C ARG A 149 -8.81 0.58 -1.17
N GLY A 150 -8.05 0.77 -0.12
CA GLY A 150 -8.00 -0.11 1.03
C GLY A 150 -6.69 0.00 1.79
N VAL A 151 -6.58 -0.80 2.81
CA VAL A 151 -5.39 -0.96 3.65
C VAL A 151 -4.94 -2.42 3.61
N SER A 152 -3.76 -2.70 4.13
CA SER A 152 -3.29 -4.06 4.35
C SER A 152 -3.06 -4.29 5.84
N TYR A 153 -3.48 -5.43 6.34
CA TYR A 153 -3.21 -5.86 7.70
C TYR A 153 -1.95 -6.72 7.74
N TYR A 154 -1.13 -6.50 8.74
CA TYR A 154 0.03 -7.31 9.05
C TYR A 154 -0.02 -7.70 10.52
N ALA A 155 0.20 -8.99 10.79
CA ALA A 155 0.49 -9.47 12.13
C ALA A 155 1.88 -10.13 12.11
N ALA A 156 2.65 -9.85 13.15
CA ALA A 156 3.94 -10.46 13.35
C ALA A 156 3.80 -11.97 13.59
N PRO A 157 4.82 -12.76 13.25
CA PRO A 157 4.81 -14.20 13.53
C PRO A 157 4.79 -14.45 15.03
N GLU A 158 4.33 -15.66 15.40
CA GLU A 158 4.37 -16.11 16.79
C GLU A 158 5.78 -16.05 17.36
N GLY A 159 5.90 -15.59 18.61
CA GLY A 159 7.19 -15.38 19.27
C GLY A 159 7.88 -14.05 18.94
N TYR A 160 7.22 -13.15 18.23
CA TYR A 160 7.75 -11.80 18.02
C TYR A 160 7.69 -10.99 19.32
N GLU A 161 8.87 -10.53 19.78
CA GLU A 161 9.00 -9.74 21.02
C GLU A 161 9.20 -8.23 20.77
N GLY A 162 9.14 -7.79 19.51
CA GLY A 162 9.30 -6.38 19.14
C GLY A 162 8.04 -5.56 19.36
N GLU A 163 8.17 -4.24 19.17
CA GLU A 163 7.06 -3.30 19.24
C GLU A 163 6.10 -3.47 18.06
N CYS A 164 4.82 -3.12 18.27
CA CYS A 164 3.78 -3.12 17.25
C CYS A 164 3.66 -4.47 16.51
N PRO A 165 3.24 -5.55 17.19
CA PRO A 165 3.07 -6.87 16.58
C PRO A 165 1.99 -6.89 15.50
N GLU A 166 1.07 -5.94 15.52
CA GLU A 166 0.05 -5.74 14.50
C GLU A 166 0.18 -4.36 13.88
N ARG A 167 -0.05 -4.26 12.57
CA ARG A 167 0.06 -3.00 11.83
C ARG A 167 -0.96 -2.93 10.72
N ILE A 168 -1.47 -1.73 10.51
CA ILE A 168 -2.19 -1.38 9.30
C ILE A 168 -1.24 -0.64 8.36
N LEU A 169 -1.08 -1.16 7.17
CA LEU A 169 -0.24 -0.56 6.13
C LEU A 169 -1.12 0.18 5.13
N THR A 170 -0.77 1.42 4.86
CA THR A 170 -1.46 2.24 3.86
C THR A 170 -0.45 2.99 3.00
N ASN A 171 -0.80 3.23 1.75
CA ASN A 171 -0.06 4.10 0.86
C ASN A 171 -0.84 5.39 0.60
N THR A 172 -0.12 6.47 0.45
CA THR A 172 -0.70 7.80 0.22
C THR A 172 -0.46 8.28 -1.20
N THR A 173 -1.26 9.24 -1.65
CA THR A 173 -1.13 9.82 -2.99
C THR A 173 0.15 10.63 -3.17
N ASP A 174 0.80 11.05 -2.08
CA ASP A 174 2.13 11.68 -2.07
C ASP A 174 3.28 10.66 -1.96
N ALA A 175 3.02 9.41 -2.33
CA ALA A 175 3.98 8.31 -2.45
C ALA A 175 4.65 7.88 -1.14
N ARG A 176 4.00 8.06 0.02
CA ARG A 176 4.46 7.47 1.30
C ARG A 176 3.82 6.10 1.50
N LEU A 177 4.59 5.17 2.06
CA LEU A 177 4.09 3.94 2.67
C LEU A 177 4.16 4.10 4.19
N ILE A 178 3.03 3.96 4.85
CA ILE A 178 2.88 4.23 6.28
C ILE A 178 2.41 2.94 6.97
N ALA A 179 3.03 2.63 8.10
CA ALA A 179 2.62 1.58 9.03
C ALA A 179 2.06 2.26 10.29
N ILE A 180 0.85 1.88 10.68
CA ILE A 180 0.08 2.43 11.80
C ILE A 180 -0.09 1.31 12.81
#